data_f25898a1f3ad032387b0a6e8a4114130
#
_entry.id   f25898a1f3ad032387b0a6e8a4114130
#
_cell.length_a   1.000
_cell.length_b   1.000
_cell.length_c   1.000
_cell.angle_alpha   90.00
_cell.angle_beta   90.00
_cell.angle_gamma   90.00
#
_symmetry.space_group_name_H-M   'P 1'
#
loop_
_entity.id
_entity.type
_entity.pdbx_description
1 polymer ?
#
loop_
_entity_poly.entity_id
_entity_poly.type
_entity_poly.pdbx_seq_one_letter_code
_entity_poly.pdbx_strand_id
1 'polypeptide(L)'
;SPWLTLNMNNLPTVKPIADSLAAAEGAVIATHWDAFARTDLVDPGDGSPYRLYLDGAAGSVMPPAVDNDFLWEDIGFFFFFTEQAESGFLIGSAGVLDCSFDLQSGASEIVGVEVNPASVALVEEYAAYNGSLYSQPEVNIIIEDGRSVLQRNDRQYDLVFLSQLVTLAAERNGY
;
A
#
# COMPACT_ATOMS: atom_id res chain seq x y z
N SER A 1 -4.47 -11.30 -35.83
CA SER A 1 -4.64 -9.90 -35.50
C SER A 1 -3.54 -9.54 -34.49
N PRO A 2 -2.65 -8.59 -34.78
CA PRO A 2 -1.65 -8.20 -33.80
C PRO A 2 -2.39 -7.49 -32.66
N TRP A 3 -2.29 -8.02 -31.47
CA TRP A 3 -2.77 -7.36 -30.25
C TRP A 3 -1.95 -6.09 -30.09
N LEU A 4 -2.63 -4.96 -30.03
CA LEU A 4 -2.01 -3.67 -29.77
C LEU A 4 -1.49 -3.70 -28.33
N THR A 5 -0.22 -3.95 -28.17
CA THR A 5 0.43 -3.83 -26.85
C THR A 5 0.74 -2.35 -26.64
N LEU A 6 -0.08 -1.66 -25.86
CA LEU A 6 0.22 -0.30 -25.40
C LEU A 6 1.31 -0.41 -24.33
N ASN A 7 2.51 0.07 -24.67
CA ASN A 7 3.54 0.27 -23.65
C ASN A 7 3.21 1.52 -22.85
N MET A 8 2.51 1.33 -21.73
CA MET A 8 2.07 2.43 -20.87
C MET A 8 3.24 3.20 -20.23
N ASN A 9 4.42 2.61 -20.16
CA ASN A 9 5.60 3.25 -19.60
C ASN A 9 6.14 4.39 -20.50
N ASN A 10 5.79 4.40 -21.76
CA ASN A 10 6.23 5.40 -22.73
C ASN A 10 5.15 6.46 -23.04
N LEU A 11 3.99 6.41 -22.39
CA LEU A 11 2.97 7.44 -22.57
C LEU A 11 3.32 8.65 -21.71
N PRO A 12 3.30 9.87 -22.27
CA PRO A 12 3.43 11.07 -21.47
C PRO A 12 2.27 11.13 -20.47
N THR A 13 2.60 11.17 -19.20
CA THR A 13 1.63 11.26 -18.12
C THR A 13 2.08 12.29 -17.11
N VAL A 14 1.12 12.99 -16.53
CA VAL A 14 1.32 13.91 -15.38
C VAL A 14 1.01 13.23 -14.06
N LYS A 15 0.74 11.93 -14.09
CA LYS A 15 0.43 11.16 -12.88
C LYS A 15 1.68 10.90 -12.05
N PRO A 16 1.55 10.73 -10.73
CA PRO A 16 2.69 10.52 -9.82
C PRO A 16 3.62 9.35 -10.17
N ILE A 17 3.12 8.31 -10.84
CA ILE A 17 3.96 7.21 -11.34
C ILE A 17 5.08 7.71 -12.28
N ALA A 18 4.84 8.81 -13.01
CA ALA A 18 5.83 9.38 -13.91
C ALA A 18 7.08 9.85 -13.17
N ASP A 19 6.93 10.37 -11.97
CA ASP A 19 8.04 10.85 -11.16
C ASP A 19 8.95 9.69 -10.74
N SER A 20 8.35 8.56 -10.33
CA SER A 20 9.11 7.35 -9.98
C SER A 20 9.79 6.69 -11.20
N LEU A 21 9.23 6.86 -12.40
CA LEU A 21 9.79 6.32 -13.65
C LEU A 21 10.79 7.29 -14.31
N ALA A 22 10.80 8.55 -13.91
CA ALA A 22 11.73 9.56 -14.44
C ALA A 22 13.14 9.44 -13.84
N ALA A 23 13.31 8.78 -12.70
CA ALA A 23 14.61 8.39 -12.19
C ALA A 23 15.33 7.47 -13.18
N ALA A 24 16.66 7.53 -13.25
CA ALA A 24 17.46 6.96 -14.32
C ALA A 24 17.25 5.46 -14.60
N GLU A 25 16.71 4.71 -13.63
CA GLU A 25 16.49 3.26 -13.71
C GLU A 25 15.09 2.85 -13.19
N GLY A 26 14.19 3.80 -13.02
CA GLY A 26 12.82 3.51 -12.55
C GLY A 26 12.07 2.59 -13.51
N ALA A 27 11.46 1.54 -12.99
CA ALA A 27 10.76 0.53 -13.79
C ALA A 27 9.48 0.03 -13.11
N VAL A 28 8.45 -0.23 -13.92
CA VAL A 28 7.30 -1.05 -13.49
C VAL A 28 7.77 -2.50 -13.50
N ILE A 29 7.82 -3.11 -12.33
CA ILE A 29 8.31 -4.49 -12.13
C ILE A 29 7.21 -5.52 -12.08
N ALA A 30 5.97 -5.10 -11.76
CA ALA A 30 4.78 -5.94 -11.84
C ALA A 30 3.53 -5.11 -12.11
N THR A 31 2.53 -5.73 -12.73
CA THR A 31 1.23 -5.11 -13.02
C THR A 31 0.11 -6.11 -12.87
N HIS A 32 -0.91 -5.76 -12.10
CA HIS A 32 -2.16 -6.49 -12.02
C HIS A 32 -3.33 -5.65 -12.56
N TRP A 33 -4.26 -6.30 -13.25
CA TRP A 33 -5.48 -5.69 -13.72
C TRP A 33 -6.68 -6.43 -13.13
N ASP A 34 -7.60 -5.70 -12.56
CA ASP A 34 -8.89 -6.23 -12.14
C ASP A 34 -10.02 -5.24 -12.45
N ALA A 35 -11.23 -5.52 -11.93
CA ALA A 35 -12.37 -4.63 -12.14
C ALA A 35 -12.26 -3.32 -11.34
N PHE A 36 -11.37 -3.26 -10.37
CA PHE A 36 -11.17 -2.10 -9.52
C PHE A 36 -10.23 -1.07 -10.17
N ALA A 37 -9.03 -1.51 -10.57
CA ALA A 37 -7.99 -0.64 -11.12
C ALA A 37 -6.92 -1.42 -11.88
N ARG A 38 -6.03 -0.69 -12.55
CA ARG A 38 -4.68 -1.15 -12.86
C ARG A 38 -3.79 -0.86 -11.65
N THR A 39 -3.17 -1.90 -11.07
CA THR A 39 -2.22 -1.76 -9.97
C THR A 39 -0.83 -2.09 -10.46
N ASP A 40 0.08 -1.13 -10.35
CA ASP A 40 1.48 -1.25 -10.74
C ASP A 40 2.38 -1.26 -9.52
N LEU A 41 3.35 -2.16 -9.48
CA LEU A 41 4.48 -2.10 -8.56
C LEU A 41 5.68 -1.52 -9.30
N VAL A 42 6.27 -0.48 -8.74
CA VAL A 42 7.38 0.26 -9.33
C VAL A 42 8.62 0.15 -8.44
N ASP A 43 9.74 -0.22 -9.03
CA ASP A 43 11.06 0.01 -8.48
C ASP A 43 11.53 1.39 -8.96
N PRO A 44 11.78 2.37 -8.07
CA PRO A 44 12.27 3.69 -8.48
C PRO A 44 13.69 3.68 -9.02
N GLY A 45 14.49 2.61 -8.79
CA GLY A 45 15.84 2.47 -9.33
C GLY A 45 16.92 3.31 -8.63
N ASP A 46 16.55 4.06 -7.60
CA ASP A 46 17.45 4.93 -6.82
C ASP A 46 17.78 4.38 -5.42
N GLY A 47 17.34 3.16 -5.13
CA GLY A 47 17.47 2.51 -3.83
C GLY A 47 16.38 2.85 -2.84
N SER A 48 15.42 3.71 -3.18
CA SER A 48 14.25 3.95 -2.35
C SER A 48 13.27 2.76 -2.39
N PRO A 49 12.37 2.64 -1.42
CA PRO A 49 11.41 1.56 -1.36
C PRO A 49 10.51 1.47 -2.60
N TYR A 50 10.05 0.25 -2.91
CA TYR A 50 9.07 0.04 -3.97
C TYR A 50 7.78 0.81 -3.71
N ARG A 51 7.06 1.14 -4.79
CA ARG A 51 5.82 1.89 -4.73
C ARG A 51 4.71 1.19 -5.48
N LEU A 52 3.55 1.10 -4.84
CA LEU A 52 2.31 0.63 -5.47
C LEU A 52 1.53 1.83 -6.01
N TYR A 53 1.11 1.76 -7.25
CA TYR A 53 0.28 2.80 -7.87
C TYR A 53 -1.04 2.21 -8.39
N LEU A 54 -2.15 2.88 -8.07
CA LEU A 54 -3.46 2.60 -8.64
C LEU A 54 -3.72 3.56 -9.80
N ASP A 55 -3.92 3.01 -11.00
CA ASP A 55 -4.07 3.78 -12.24
C ASP A 55 -2.98 4.84 -12.42
N GLY A 56 -1.81 4.61 -11.87
CA GLY A 56 -0.65 5.51 -11.91
C GLY A 56 -0.74 6.74 -11.00
N ALA A 57 -1.78 6.87 -10.17
CA ALA A 57 -2.05 8.07 -9.37
C ALA A 57 -1.76 7.87 -7.87
N ALA A 58 -2.57 7.11 -7.16
CA ALA A 58 -2.37 6.89 -5.74
C ALA A 58 -1.16 5.98 -5.52
N GLY A 59 -0.20 6.41 -4.71
CA GLY A 59 1.03 5.66 -4.44
C GLY A 59 1.15 5.30 -2.97
N SER A 60 1.38 4.01 -2.69
CA SER A 60 1.73 3.51 -1.37
C SER A 60 3.16 2.97 -1.38
N VAL A 61 3.83 3.03 -0.24
CA VAL A 61 5.20 2.54 -0.08
C VAL A 61 5.17 1.07 0.33
N MET A 62 5.99 0.25 -0.33
CA MET A 62 6.28 -1.12 0.10
C MET A 62 7.72 -1.14 0.65
N PRO A 63 7.92 -1.16 1.97
CA PRO A 63 9.24 -1.15 2.57
C PRO A 63 9.96 -2.48 2.36
N PRO A 64 11.32 -2.47 2.25
CA PRO A 64 12.11 -3.70 2.27
C PRO A 64 12.18 -4.30 3.69
N ALA A 65 12.43 -5.60 3.76
CA ALA A 65 12.53 -6.33 5.04
C ALA A 65 13.71 -5.92 5.92
N VAL A 66 14.78 -5.42 5.31
CA VAL A 66 16.11 -5.32 5.94
C VAL A 66 16.55 -3.91 6.30
N ASP A 67 15.83 -2.88 5.89
CA ASP A 67 16.21 -1.50 6.20
C ASP A 67 14.94 -0.67 6.43
N ASN A 68 14.58 -0.57 7.68
CA ASN A 68 13.39 0.15 8.11
C ASN A 68 13.73 1.47 8.82
N ASP A 69 14.99 1.92 8.78
CA ASP A 69 15.42 3.15 9.46
C ASP A 69 14.66 4.39 8.94
N PHE A 70 14.27 4.37 7.66
CA PHE A 70 13.47 5.44 7.08
C PHE A 70 12.06 5.58 7.68
N LEU A 71 11.53 4.55 8.33
CA LEU A 71 10.22 4.60 8.98
C LEU A 71 10.20 5.62 10.12
N TRP A 72 11.33 5.80 10.80
CA TRP A 72 11.47 6.78 11.90
C TRP A 72 11.42 8.24 11.42
N GLU A 73 11.66 8.46 10.13
CA GLU A 73 11.59 9.79 9.51
C GLU A 73 10.17 10.12 9.03
N ASP A 74 9.26 9.12 8.97
CA ASP A 74 7.89 9.33 8.56
C ASP A 74 7.04 9.84 9.73
N ILE A 75 6.43 11.01 9.54
CA ILE A 75 5.56 11.62 10.56
C ILE A 75 4.35 10.72 10.91
N GLY A 76 3.95 9.84 9.98
CA GLY A 76 2.88 8.86 10.19
C GLY A 76 3.21 7.88 11.30
N PHE A 77 4.49 7.49 11.43
CA PHE A 77 4.95 6.57 12.45
C PHE A 77 4.76 7.09 13.89
N PHE A 78 4.78 8.40 14.08
CA PHE A 78 4.63 9.03 15.38
C PHE A 78 3.35 8.60 16.11
N PHE A 79 2.23 8.46 15.40
CA PHE A 79 0.95 8.06 16.00
C PHE A 79 1.01 6.63 16.55
N PHE A 80 1.59 5.71 15.82
CA PHE A 80 1.73 4.32 16.24
C PHE A 80 2.63 4.19 17.46
N PHE A 81 3.73 4.91 17.49
CA PHE A 81 4.71 4.85 18.58
C PHE A 81 4.21 5.49 19.87
N THR A 82 3.44 6.58 19.80
CA THR A 82 3.01 7.32 21.01
C THR A 82 1.83 6.66 21.72
N GLU A 83 0.96 5.98 20.99
CA GLU A 83 -0.25 5.36 21.58
C GLU A 83 0.03 4.00 22.21
N GLN A 84 1.13 3.32 21.86
CA GLN A 84 1.48 1.97 22.33
C GLN A 84 0.28 1.01 22.24
N ALA A 85 -0.40 1.05 21.10
CA ALA A 85 -1.59 0.26 20.86
C ALA A 85 -1.23 -1.24 20.83
N GLU A 86 -1.98 -2.07 21.53
CA GLU A 86 -1.84 -3.53 21.46
C GLU A 86 -2.63 -4.10 20.25
N SER A 87 -3.70 -3.40 19.84
CA SER A 87 -4.56 -3.79 18.73
C SER A 87 -4.81 -2.63 17.77
N GLY A 88 -4.49 -2.83 16.48
CA GLY A 88 -4.68 -1.88 15.41
C GLY A 88 -5.73 -2.31 14.39
N PHE A 89 -6.53 -1.35 13.90
CA PHE A 89 -7.41 -1.50 12.76
C PHE A 89 -7.05 -0.47 11.69
N LEU A 90 -6.46 -0.95 10.60
CA LEU A 90 -5.86 -0.12 9.55
C LEU A 90 -6.72 -0.16 8.29
N ILE A 91 -7.18 0.99 7.80
CA ILE A 91 -7.98 1.10 6.57
C ILE A 91 -7.11 1.66 5.45
N GLY A 92 -7.03 0.94 4.33
CA GLY A 92 -6.22 1.31 3.18
C GLY A 92 -4.77 0.83 3.31
N SER A 93 -4.57 -0.36 3.84
CA SER A 93 -3.25 -0.95 4.13
C SER A 93 -2.45 -1.39 2.89
N ALA A 94 -2.81 -0.89 1.69
CA ALA A 94 -2.31 -1.32 0.39
C ALA A 94 -0.78 -1.40 0.25
N GLY A 95 -0.03 -0.54 0.93
CA GLY A 95 1.42 -0.48 0.79
C GLY A 95 2.20 -1.20 1.89
N VAL A 96 1.53 -1.79 2.85
CA VAL A 96 2.10 -2.41 4.06
C VAL A 96 2.82 -1.45 5.03
N LEU A 97 2.98 -0.19 4.65
CA LEU A 97 3.71 0.78 5.47
C LEU A 97 3.08 0.94 6.86
N ASP A 98 1.75 1.12 6.89
CA ASP A 98 1.01 1.28 8.15
C ASP A 98 1.07 0.00 9.01
N CYS A 99 1.02 -1.19 8.38
CA CYS A 99 1.22 -2.46 9.08
C CYS A 99 2.63 -2.58 9.66
N SER A 100 3.64 -2.08 8.93
CA SER A 100 5.03 -2.05 9.43
C SER A 100 5.16 -1.13 10.64
N PHE A 101 4.50 0.03 10.63
CA PHE A 101 4.49 0.96 11.74
C PHE A 101 3.87 0.32 12.99
N ASP A 102 2.72 -0.32 12.84
CA ASP A 102 1.99 -0.93 13.94
C ASP A 102 2.78 -2.10 14.56
N LEU A 103 3.36 -2.98 13.72
CA LEU A 103 4.25 -4.04 14.17
C LEU A 103 5.48 -3.52 14.94
N GLN A 104 6.13 -2.47 14.43
CA GLN A 104 7.30 -1.89 15.08
C GLN A 104 6.97 -1.15 16.38
N SER A 105 5.76 -0.65 16.53
CA SER A 105 5.27 -0.05 17.77
C SER A 105 4.96 -1.10 18.85
N GLY A 106 4.93 -2.39 18.48
CA GLY A 106 4.71 -3.51 19.38
C GLY A 106 3.28 -4.03 19.44
N ALA A 107 2.45 -3.69 18.44
CA ALA A 107 1.10 -4.24 18.34
C ALA A 107 1.14 -5.77 18.21
N SER A 108 0.31 -6.43 19.00
CA SER A 108 0.17 -7.90 19.02
C SER A 108 -0.96 -8.39 18.11
N GLU A 109 -1.79 -7.48 17.64
CA GLU A 109 -2.87 -7.79 16.72
C GLU A 109 -3.16 -6.61 15.78
N ILE A 110 -3.08 -6.87 14.49
CA ILE A 110 -3.28 -5.89 13.43
C ILE A 110 -4.30 -6.42 12.43
N VAL A 111 -5.38 -5.68 12.25
CA VAL A 111 -6.38 -5.95 11.21
C VAL A 111 -6.22 -4.90 10.12
N GLY A 112 -5.63 -5.29 8.99
CA GLY A 112 -5.53 -4.46 7.81
C GLY A 112 -6.70 -4.70 6.86
N VAL A 113 -7.36 -3.64 6.42
CA VAL A 113 -8.46 -3.74 5.45
C VAL A 113 -8.06 -3.00 4.18
N GLU A 114 -8.10 -3.73 3.07
CA GLU A 114 -7.77 -3.21 1.74
C GLU A 114 -8.86 -3.58 0.73
N VAL A 115 -9.34 -2.59 0.00
CA VAL A 115 -10.43 -2.80 -0.96
C VAL A 115 -9.92 -3.33 -2.30
N ASN A 116 -8.65 -3.09 -2.63
CA ASN A 116 -8.04 -3.50 -3.88
C ASN A 116 -7.33 -4.87 -3.75
N PRO A 117 -7.90 -5.95 -4.30
CA PRO A 117 -7.29 -7.28 -4.21
C PRO A 117 -5.94 -7.37 -4.92
N ALA A 118 -5.72 -6.57 -5.97
CA ALA A 118 -4.45 -6.56 -6.70
C ALA A 118 -3.30 -6.00 -5.85
N SER A 119 -3.57 -5.02 -4.98
CA SER A 119 -2.58 -4.51 -4.04
C SER A 119 -2.14 -5.60 -3.05
N VAL A 120 -3.09 -6.33 -2.49
CA VAL A 120 -2.79 -7.44 -1.56
C VAL A 120 -1.99 -8.52 -2.26
N ALA A 121 -2.40 -8.93 -3.47
CA ALA A 121 -1.70 -9.96 -4.24
C ALA A 121 -0.25 -9.56 -4.56
N LEU A 122 0.01 -8.30 -4.93
CA LEU A 122 1.37 -7.82 -5.18
C LEU A 122 2.23 -7.81 -3.91
N VAL A 123 1.67 -7.47 -2.76
CA VAL A 123 2.40 -7.53 -1.48
C VAL A 123 2.78 -8.98 -1.14
N GLU A 124 1.90 -9.93 -1.35
CA GLU A 124 2.16 -11.36 -1.14
C GLU A 124 3.17 -11.92 -2.15
N GLU A 125 3.08 -11.53 -3.43
CA GLU A 125 4.02 -11.93 -4.48
C GLU A 125 5.45 -11.46 -4.18
N TYR A 126 5.58 -10.27 -3.59
CA TYR A 126 6.86 -9.68 -3.21
C TYR A 126 7.20 -9.88 -1.71
N ALA A 127 6.69 -10.94 -1.10
CA ALA A 127 6.93 -11.28 0.31
C ALA A 127 8.41 -11.38 0.68
N ALA A 128 9.26 -11.89 -0.22
CA ALA A 128 10.70 -11.96 0.01
C ALA A 128 11.35 -10.55 0.12
N TYR A 129 10.79 -9.56 -0.56
CA TYR A 129 11.25 -8.18 -0.49
C TYR A 129 10.80 -7.49 0.80
N ASN A 130 9.52 -7.63 1.16
CA ASN A 130 8.89 -6.92 2.27
C ASN A 130 8.93 -7.68 3.63
N GLY A 131 9.62 -8.82 3.70
CA GLY A 131 9.73 -9.60 4.93
C GLY A 131 8.48 -10.40 5.29
N SER A 132 7.66 -10.76 4.29
CA SER A 132 6.43 -11.53 4.46
C SER A 132 5.46 -10.87 5.46
N LEU A 133 5.32 -9.55 5.38
CA LEU A 133 4.58 -8.73 6.34
C LEU A 133 3.14 -9.20 6.54
N TYR A 134 2.43 -9.55 5.46
CA TYR A 134 1.06 -10.05 5.57
C TYR A 134 0.95 -11.48 6.12
N SER A 135 2.08 -12.20 6.23
CA SER A 135 2.14 -13.54 6.82
C SER A 135 2.63 -13.54 8.27
N GLN A 136 2.86 -12.39 8.86
CA GLN A 136 3.20 -12.29 10.27
C GLN A 136 2.00 -12.74 11.13
N PRO A 137 2.22 -13.46 12.23
CA PRO A 137 1.15 -13.99 13.06
C PRO A 137 0.25 -12.91 13.69
N GLU A 138 0.78 -11.71 13.84
CA GLU A 138 0.06 -10.54 14.36
C GLU A 138 -0.87 -9.89 13.31
N VAL A 139 -0.67 -10.18 12.00
CA VAL A 139 -1.33 -9.47 10.90
C VAL A 139 -2.44 -10.31 10.29
N ASN A 140 -3.62 -9.71 10.18
CA ASN A 140 -4.78 -10.28 9.49
C ASN A 140 -5.28 -9.30 8.44
N ILE A 141 -5.18 -9.66 7.15
CA ILE A 141 -5.61 -8.82 6.04
C ILE A 141 -6.98 -9.24 5.53
N ILE A 142 -7.89 -8.27 5.42
CA ILE A 142 -9.25 -8.44 4.93
C ILE A 142 -9.39 -7.65 3.62
N ILE A 143 -9.74 -8.35 2.53
CA ILE A 143 -10.02 -7.69 1.24
C ILE A 143 -11.48 -7.30 1.20
N GLU A 144 -11.77 -6.07 1.62
CA GLU A 144 -13.12 -5.55 1.69
C GLU A 144 -13.12 -4.02 1.91
N ASP A 145 -14.29 -3.39 1.81
CA ASP A 145 -14.48 -2.00 2.19
C ASP A 145 -14.37 -1.80 3.71
N GLY A 146 -13.47 -0.95 4.16
CA GLY A 146 -13.15 -0.75 5.57
C GLY A 146 -14.32 -0.29 6.42
N ARG A 147 -15.20 0.56 5.87
CA ARG A 147 -16.42 1.01 6.57
C ARG A 147 -17.38 -0.16 6.78
N SER A 148 -17.52 -1.01 5.77
CA SER A 148 -18.39 -2.20 5.84
C SER A 148 -17.90 -3.19 6.89
N VAL A 149 -16.57 -3.37 6.99
CA VAL A 149 -15.98 -4.22 8.04
C VAL A 149 -16.25 -3.64 9.43
N LEU A 150 -15.98 -2.34 9.64
CA LEU A 150 -16.24 -1.67 10.93
C LEU A 150 -17.70 -1.73 11.36
N GLN A 151 -18.63 -1.55 10.42
CA GLN A 151 -20.06 -1.59 10.73
C GLN A 151 -20.57 -2.96 11.21
N ARG A 152 -19.88 -4.04 10.84
CA ARG A 152 -20.24 -5.41 11.23
C ARG A 152 -19.44 -5.94 12.42
N ASN A 153 -18.43 -5.21 12.84
CA ASN A 153 -17.49 -5.62 13.87
C ASN A 153 -17.77 -4.85 15.15
N ASP A 154 -18.26 -5.54 16.18
CA ASP A 154 -18.50 -4.97 17.51
C ASP A 154 -17.22 -4.86 18.37
N ARG A 155 -16.08 -5.24 17.80
CA ARG A 155 -14.80 -5.21 18.48
C ARG A 155 -14.29 -3.78 18.63
N GLN A 156 -13.65 -3.51 19.75
CA GLN A 156 -12.90 -2.28 19.99
C GLN A 156 -11.42 -2.52 19.71
N TYR A 157 -10.77 -1.51 19.14
CA TYR A 157 -9.35 -1.47 18.87
C TYR A 157 -8.73 -0.30 19.61
N ASP A 158 -7.47 -0.44 20.04
CA ASP A 158 -6.74 0.65 20.67
C ASP A 158 -6.41 1.76 19.68
N LEU A 159 -6.14 1.36 18.43
CA LEU A 159 -5.87 2.26 17.33
C LEU A 159 -6.79 1.95 16.14
N VAL A 160 -7.47 2.95 15.61
CA VAL A 160 -8.13 2.91 14.30
C VAL A 160 -7.45 3.95 13.42
N PHE A 161 -6.73 3.50 12.41
CA PHE A 161 -5.96 4.36 11.54
C PHE A 161 -6.51 4.33 10.11
N LEU A 162 -6.71 5.52 9.56
CA LEU A 162 -7.15 5.73 8.20
C LEU A 162 -6.02 6.45 7.47
N SER A 163 -5.26 5.72 6.68
CA SER A 163 -4.21 6.29 5.84
C SER A 163 -4.80 7.16 4.73
N GLN A 164 -3.98 7.93 4.05
CA GLN A 164 -4.40 8.83 2.98
C GLN A 164 -5.17 8.08 1.87
N LEU A 165 -6.47 7.96 2.05
CA LEU A 165 -7.35 7.34 1.05
C LEU A 165 -7.59 8.33 -0.08
N VAL A 166 -6.80 8.24 -1.14
CA VAL A 166 -7.11 8.92 -2.40
C VAL A 166 -8.21 8.13 -3.10
N THR A 167 -9.44 8.61 -3.02
CA THR A 167 -10.52 8.03 -3.80
C THR A 167 -10.45 8.56 -5.22
N LEU A 168 -9.94 7.76 -6.15
CA LEU A 168 -9.97 8.06 -7.60
C LEU A 168 -11.38 8.35 -8.12
N ALA A 169 -12.42 7.93 -7.40
CA ALA A 169 -13.80 8.27 -7.69
C ALA A 169 -14.07 9.80 -7.62
N ALA A 170 -13.37 10.53 -6.75
CA ALA A 170 -13.51 11.99 -6.69
C ALA A 170 -12.90 12.67 -7.92
N GLU A 171 -11.76 12.18 -8.40
CA GLU A 171 -11.12 12.71 -9.62
C GLU A 171 -11.95 12.44 -10.88
N ARG A 172 -12.63 11.29 -10.98
CA ARG A 172 -13.49 10.94 -12.11
C ARG A 172 -14.76 11.79 -12.18
N ASN A 173 -15.24 12.31 -11.06
CA ASN A 173 -16.47 13.07 -10.97
C ASN A 173 -16.26 14.59 -10.99
N GLY A 174 -15.04 15.08 -11.18
CA GLY A 174 -14.74 16.49 -11.38
C GLY A 174 -15.04 17.40 -10.17
N TYR A 175 -14.94 16.86 -8.96
CA TYR A 175 -15.03 17.63 -7.72
C TYR A 175 -13.65 17.99 -7.20
#